data_5f374518935908b5544fc2f96ea4b327
#
_entry.id   5f374518935908b5544fc2f96ea4b327
#
_cell.length_a   1.000
_cell.length_b   1.000
_cell.length_c   1.000
_cell.angle_alpha   90.00
_cell.angle_beta   90.00
_cell.angle_gamma   90.00
#
_symmetry.space_group_name_H-M   'P 1'
#
loop_
_entity.id
_entity.type
_entity.pdbx_description
1 polymer ?
#
loop_
_entity_poly.entity_id
_entity_poly.type
_entity_poly.pdbx_seq_one_letter_code
_entity_poly.pdbx_strand_id
1 'polypeptide(L)'
;LYARRHLRTLLDLTAEEKRSLARHISVIRRKYDDLYGFMMPLMMALKQAPLQDTEAPYHFHVQFLPLQRSATKLKYLATMETGYGSFLADTAPEEMAEKLRRCKPETNG
;
A
#
# COMPACT_ATOMS: atom_id res chain seq x y z
N LEU A 1 4.31 1.90 -1.91
CA LEU A 1 4.74 3.31 -1.97
C LEU A 1 6.10 3.43 -1.29
N TYR A 2 7.07 3.99 -1.97
CA TYR A 2 8.43 4.22 -1.47
C TYR A 2 8.99 5.53 -2.05
N ALA A 3 9.96 6.11 -1.36
CA ALA A 3 10.64 7.31 -1.84
C ALA A 3 11.65 6.96 -2.95
N ARG A 4 11.93 7.91 -3.84
CA ARG A 4 13.00 7.76 -4.85
C ARG A 4 14.37 7.73 -4.20
N ARG A 5 14.57 8.54 -3.17
CA ARG A 5 15.78 8.56 -2.37
C ARG A 5 15.79 7.35 -1.42
N HIS A 6 16.93 6.71 -1.26
CA HIS A 6 17.07 5.59 -0.30
C HIS A 6 16.89 6.08 1.14
N LEU A 7 15.95 5.49 1.84
CA LEU A 7 15.61 5.80 3.22
C LEU A 7 15.45 4.52 4.02
N ARG A 8 15.88 4.51 5.26
CA ARG A 8 15.75 3.35 6.15
C ARG A 8 14.53 3.46 7.06
N THR A 9 14.21 4.66 7.50
CA THR A 9 13.15 4.91 8.49
C THR A 9 12.35 6.15 8.16
N LEU A 10 11.20 6.29 8.82
CA LEU A 10 10.37 7.49 8.74
C LEU A 10 11.10 8.74 9.26
N LEU A 11 12.06 8.56 10.17
CA LEU A 11 12.84 9.68 10.74
C LEU A 11 13.79 10.32 9.71
N ASP A 12 14.17 9.57 8.68
CA ASP A 12 15.07 10.06 7.63
C ASP A 12 14.38 10.98 6.63
N LEU A 13 13.06 11.09 6.69
CA LEU A 13 12.28 11.97 5.81
C LEU A 13 12.43 13.43 6.20
N THR A 14 12.62 14.29 5.21
CA THR A 14 12.50 15.74 5.38
C THR A 14 11.05 16.15 5.62
N ALA A 15 10.83 17.37 6.09
CA ALA A 15 9.46 17.89 6.30
C ALA A 15 8.65 17.94 4.98
N GLU A 16 9.30 18.25 3.87
CA GLU A 16 8.68 18.25 2.54
C GLU A 16 8.31 16.83 2.11
N GLU A 17 9.22 15.87 2.29
CA GLU A 17 8.98 14.46 1.99
C GLU A 17 7.84 13.89 2.83
N LYS A 18 7.71 14.26 4.10
CA LYS A 18 6.59 13.87 4.96
C LYS A 18 5.24 14.38 4.42
N ARG A 19 5.20 15.63 3.98
CA ARG A 19 3.98 16.20 3.36
C ARG A 19 3.65 15.50 2.05
N SER A 20 4.65 15.22 1.23
CA SER A 20 4.49 14.46 0.00
C SER A 20 3.98 13.05 0.26
N LEU A 21 4.54 12.36 1.25
CA LEU A 21 4.10 11.03 1.67
C LEU A 21 2.62 11.04 2.08
N ALA A 22 2.21 11.98 2.93
CA ALA A 22 0.82 12.12 3.36
C ALA A 22 -0.15 12.34 2.18
N ARG A 23 0.26 13.18 1.23
CA ARG A 23 -0.50 13.43 -0.01
C ARG A 23 -0.66 12.15 -0.84
N HIS A 24 0.42 11.41 -1.03
CA HIS A 24 0.40 10.18 -1.83
C HIS A 24 -0.42 9.07 -1.14
N ILE A 25 -0.37 8.96 0.17
CA ILE A 25 -1.24 8.05 0.94
C ILE A 25 -2.72 8.37 0.67
N SER A 26 -3.09 9.65 0.75
CA SER A 26 -4.45 10.11 0.47
C SER A 26 -4.89 9.80 -0.96
N VAL A 27 -4.02 10.02 -1.94
CA VAL A 27 -4.30 9.73 -3.35
C VAL A 27 -4.49 8.22 -3.57
N ILE A 28 -3.62 7.39 -3.01
CA ILE A 28 -3.71 5.93 -3.15
C ILE A 28 -5.02 5.42 -2.54
N ARG A 29 -5.39 5.89 -1.34
CA ARG A 29 -6.66 5.52 -0.71
C ARG A 29 -7.85 5.83 -1.62
N ARG A 30 -7.91 7.04 -2.18
CA ARG A 30 -8.99 7.45 -3.09
C ARG A 30 -9.02 6.61 -4.37
N LYS A 31 -7.85 6.22 -4.89
CA LYS A 31 -7.77 5.33 -6.05
C LYS A 31 -8.38 3.97 -5.77
N TYR A 32 -8.19 3.43 -4.57
CA TYR A 32 -8.85 2.18 -4.18
C TYR A 32 -10.37 2.35 -4.06
N ASP A 33 -10.84 3.47 -3.49
CA ASP A 33 -12.27 3.76 -3.42
C ASP A 33 -12.89 3.86 -4.83
N ASP A 34 -12.22 4.55 -5.74
CA ASP A 34 -12.65 4.70 -7.14
C ASP A 34 -12.63 3.35 -7.89
N LEU A 35 -11.56 2.57 -7.71
CA LEU A 35 -11.39 1.27 -8.37
C LEU A 35 -12.52 0.28 -8.02
N TYR A 36 -12.92 0.27 -6.76
CA TYR A 36 -13.94 -0.68 -6.26
C TYR A 36 -15.35 -0.10 -6.22
N GLY A 37 -15.52 1.21 -6.40
CA GLY A 37 -16.82 1.88 -6.39
C GLY A 37 -17.46 2.03 -5.01
N PHE A 38 -16.67 1.86 -3.93
CA PHE A 38 -17.10 2.06 -2.55
C PHE A 38 -15.90 2.40 -1.68
N MET A 39 -16.15 2.90 -0.47
CA MET A 39 -15.08 3.19 0.49
C MET A 39 -14.39 1.89 0.91
N MET A 40 -13.23 1.61 0.30
CA MET A 40 -12.48 0.38 0.49
C MET A 40 -11.77 0.36 1.84
N PRO A 41 -12.08 -0.58 2.72
CA PRO A 41 -11.28 -0.81 3.93
C PRO A 41 -9.86 -1.26 3.56
N LEU A 42 -8.87 -0.54 4.06
CA LEU A 42 -7.46 -0.83 3.81
C LEU A 42 -6.71 -1.05 5.12
N MET A 43 -5.83 -2.03 5.13
CA MET A 43 -4.72 -2.03 6.07
C MET A 43 -3.53 -1.31 5.43
N MET A 44 -2.82 -0.54 6.23
CA MET A 44 -1.60 0.15 5.82
C MET A 44 -0.47 -0.21 6.79
N ALA A 45 0.65 -0.67 6.26
CA ALA A 45 1.82 -1.02 7.04
C ALA A 45 3.02 -0.18 6.63
N LEU A 46 3.64 0.50 7.60
CA LEU A 46 4.90 1.20 7.42
C LEU A 46 6.03 0.22 7.71
N LYS A 47 6.82 -0.09 6.71
CA LYS A 47 7.93 -1.03 6.80
C LYS A 47 9.23 -0.26 6.93
N GLN A 48 9.84 -0.35 8.11
CA GLN A 48 11.08 0.33 8.46
C GLN A 48 12.21 -0.66 8.71
N ALA A 49 13.45 -0.19 8.60
CA ALA A 49 14.60 -1.00 8.93
C ALA A 49 14.57 -1.49 10.38
N PRO A 50 15.07 -2.70 10.66
CA PRO A 50 15.23 -3.19 12.02
C PRO A 50 16.09 -2.24 12.86
N LEU A 51 15.71 -2.01 14.10
CA LEU A 51 16.44 -1.11 15.01
C LEU A 51 17.80 -1.68 15.41
N GLN A 52 17.91 -3.00 15.47
CA GLN A 52 19.12 -3.67 15.95
C GLN A 52 20.16 -3.96 14.86
N ASP A 53 19.78 -3.91 13.60
CA ASP A 53 20.66 -4.17 12.46
C ASP A 53 20.78 -2.92 11.59
N THR A 54 21.80 -2.11 11.87
CA THR A 54 22.06 -0.87 11.14
C THR A 54 22.78 -1.08 9.81
N GLU A 55 23.34 -2.27 9.58
CA GLU A 55 24.11 -2.61 8.39
C GLU A 55 23.27 -3.25 7.28
N ALA A 56 22.15 -3.90 7.62
CA ALA A 56 21.29 -4.55 6.63
C ALA A 56 20.73 -3.53 5.63
N PRO A 57 20.81 -3.80 4.31
CA PRO A 57 20.18 -2.95 3.32
C PRO A 57 18.67 -3.01 3.48
N TYR A 58 18.07 -1.84 3.66
CA TYR A 58 16.61 -1.73 3.81
C TYR A 58 16.11 -0.42 3.21
N HIS A 59 15.03 -0.49 2.47
CA HIS A 59 14.38 0.68 1.91
C HIS A 59 12.99 0.85 2.54
N PHE A 60 12.80 1.95 3.28
CA PHE A 60 11.51 2.29 3.87
C PHE A 60 10.41 2.32 2.82
N HIS A 61 9.31 1.64 3.10
CA HIS A 61 8.16 1.64 2.21
C HIS A 61 6.84 1.49 2.95
N VAL A 62 5.77 1.85 2.28
CA VAL A 62 4.40 1.69 2.78
C VAL A 62 3.68 0.66 1.93
N GLN A 63 3.12 -0.34 2.58
CA GLN A 63 2.27 -1.36 1.96
C GLN A 63 0.81 -1.06 2.20
N PHE A 64 -0.01 -1.25 1.17
CA PHE A 64 -1.47 -1.14 1.24
C PHE A 64 -2.08 -2.50 0.95
N LEU A 65 -2.98 -2.94 1.84
CA LEU A 65 -3.60 -4.25 1.80
C LEU A 65 -5.13 -4.05 1.81
N PRO A 66 -5.79 -4.07 0.64
CA PRO A 66 -7.25 -3.99 0.57
C PRO A 66 -7.88 -5.24 1.17
N LEU A 67 -8.94 -5.06 1.98
CA LEU A 67 -9.57 -6.14 2.74
C LEU A 67 -10.80 -6.74 2.07
N GLN A 68 -11.40 -6.05 1.11
CA GLN A 68 -12.62 -6.50 0.45
C GLN A 68 -12.40 -6.68 -1.05
N ARG A 69 -13.07 -7.67 -1.65
CA ARG A 69 -13.06 -7.90 -3.10
C ARG A 69 -14.21 -7.18 -3.80
N SER A 70 -15.31 -6.94 -3.07
CA SER A 70 -16.47 -6.19 -3.50
C SER A 70 -17.15 -5.55 -2.29
N ALA A 71 -18.17 -4.74 -2.51
CA ALA A 71 -18.92 -4.09 -1.41
C ALA A 71 -19.46 -5.07 -0.37
N THR A 72 -19.69 -6.33 -0.75
CA THR A 72 -20.28 -7.37 0.12
C THR A 72 -19.38 -8.56 0.39
N LYS A 73 -18.18 -8.63 -0.23
CA LYS A 73 -17.27 -9.77 -0.08
C LYS A 73 -15.93 -9.35 0.54
N LEU A 74 -15.65 -9.90 1.71
CA LEU A 74 -14.32 -9.83 2.32
C LEU A 74 -13.36 -10.79 1.60
N LYS A 75 -12.08 -10.46 1.63
CA LYS A 75 -11.02 -11.37 1.24
C LYS A 75 -10.75 -12.34 2.40
N TYR A 76 -11.16 -13.60 2.23
CA TYR A 76 -10.81 -14.65 3.18
C TYR A 76 -9.45 -15.25 2.84
N LEU A 77 -8.66 -15.55 3.88
CA LEU A 77 -7.40 -16.24 3.72
C LEU A 77 -7.66 -17.74 3.41
N ALA A 78 -7.00 -18.24 2.37
CA ALA A 78 -7.01 -19.67 2.04
C ALA A 78 -6.05 -20.46 2.95
N THR A 79 -6.10 -21.79 2.90
CA THR A 79 -5.23 -22.67 3.69
C THR A 79 -3.74 -22.38 3.49
N MET A 80 -3.32 -22.11 2.25
CA MET A 80 -1.93 -21.76 1.92
C MET A 80 -1.48 -20.47 2.59
N GLU A 81 -2.36 -19.47 2.68
CA GLU A 81 -2.08 -18.19 3.32
C GLU A 81 -2.04 -18.30 4.84
N THR A 82 -2.99 -19.03 5.42
CA THR A 82 -3.11 -19.18 6.89
C THR A 82 -2.14 -20.19 7.45
N GLY A 83 -1.98 -21.35 6.78
CA GLY A 83 -1.20 -22.47 7.28
C GLY A 83 0.27 -22.43 6.88
N TYR A 84 0.60 -21.88 5.72
CA TYR A 84 1.96 -21.90 5.15
C TYR A 84 2.58 -20.52 4.95
N GLY A 85 1.85 -19.43 5.21
CA GLY A 85 2.33 -18.06 5.05
C GLY A 85 2.52 -17.60 3.61
N SER A 86 2.04 -18.37 2.64
CA SER A 86 2.10 -18.03 1.20
C SER A 86 0.80 -17.40 0.74
N PHE A 87 0.85 -16.12 0.39
CA PHE A 87 -0.33 -15.38 -0.05
C PHE A 87 -0.65 -15.61 -1.52
N LEU A 88 -1.94 -15.82 -1.82
CA LEU A 88 -2.44 -16.01 -3.16
C LEU A 88 -3.05 -14.71 -3.70
N ALA A 89 -2.80 -14.44 -4.98
CA ALA A 89 -3.39 -13.30 -5.69
C ALA A 89 -4.42 -13.80 -6.72
N ASP A 90 -5.58 -13.12 -6.79
CA ASP A 90 -6.65 -13.44 -7.75
C ASP A 90 -6.41 -12.82 -9.13
N THR A 91 -5.55 -11.80 -9.18
CA THR A 91 -5.28 -11.01 -10.39
C THR A 91 -3.77 -10.85 -10.59
N ALA A 92 -3.36 -10.70 -11.85
CA ALA A 92 -1.97 -10.39 -12.17
C ALA A 92 -1.62 -8.98 -11.64
N PRO A 93 -0.43 -8.81 -11.03
CA PRO A 93 -0.01 -7.50 -10.51
C PRO A 93 0.00 -6.41 -11.58
N GLU A 94 0.36 -6.74 -12.80
CA GLU A 94 0.40 -5.81 -13.94
C GLU A 94 -0.99 -5.29 -14.29
N GLU A 95 -1.98 -6.16 -14.30
CA GLU A 95 -3.38 -5.80 -14.57
C GLU A 95 -3.93 -4.88 -13.48
N MET A 96 -3.65 -5.17 -12.21
CA MET A 96 -4.07 -4.34 -11.09
C MET A 96 -3.37 -2.98 -11.12
N ALA A 97 -2.09 -2.95 -11.45
CA ALA A 97 -1.34 -1.70 -11.60
C ALA A 97 -1.92 -0.81 -12.69
N GLU A 98 -2.32 -1.40 -13.83
CA GLU A 98 -2.95 -0.65 -14.91
C GLU A 98 -4.33 -0.10 -14.52
N LYS A 99 -5.14 -0.89 -13.84
CA LYS A 99 -6.43 -0.43 -13.28
C LYS A 99 -6.24 0.77 -12.34
N LEU A 100 -5.28 0.70 -11.42
CA LEU A 100 -4.96 1.79 -10.50
C LEU A 100 -4.43 3.05 -11.20
N ARG A 101 -3.68 2.90 -12.31
CA ARG A 101 -3.23 4.05 -13.11
C ARG A 101 -4.39 4.78 -13.77
N ARG A 102 -5.39 4.04 -14.24
CA ARG A 102 -6.58 4.60 -14.89
C ARG A 102 -7.50 5.34 -13.92
N CYS A 103 -7.48 4.99 -12.64
CA CYS A 103 -8.26 5.67 -11.64
C CYS A 103 -7.81 7.13 -11.49
N LYS A 104 -8.74 8.06 -11.68
CA LYS A 104 -8.53 9.51 -11.52
C LYS A 104 -9.46 10.01 -10.43
N PRO A 105 -9.15 9.80 -9.16
CA PRO A 105 -10.00 10.29 -8.09
C PRO A 105 -10.07 11.82 -8.15
N GLU A 106 -11.26 12.36 -8.01
CA GLU A 106 -11.44 13.80 -7.94
C GLU A 106 -10.60 14.36 -6.79
N THR A 107 -9.74 15.29 -7.13
CA THR A 107 -8.93 16.03 -6.16
C THR A 107 -9.74 17.17 -5.59
N ASN A 108 -10.75 16.86 -4.79
CA ASN A 108 -11.37 17.87 -3.94
C ASN A 108 -10.43 18.12 -2.78
N GLY A 109 -9.75 19.22 -2.92
CA GLY A 109 -8.87 19.95 -2.06
C GLY A 109 -8.27 19.33 -0.82
#